data_6b2d548bd1df7f79b84114764f577a8e
#
_entry.id   6b2d548bd1df7f79b84114764f577a8e
#
_cell.length_a   1.000
_cell.length_b   1.000
_cell.length_c   1.000
_cell.angle_alpha   90.00
_cell.angle_beta   90.00
_cell.angle_gamma   90.00
#
_symmetry.space_group_name_H-M   'P 1'
#
loop_
_entity.id
_entity.type
_entity.pdbx_description
1 polymer ?
#
loop_
_entity_poly.entity_id
_entity_poly.type
_entity_poly.pdbx_seq_one_letter_code
_entity_poly.pdbx_strand_id
1 'polypeptide(L)'
;MKASLEPFLKVPHSLLDNEVLTSHEKCLYMLLTRLQTAKRGCVPSHAYLLKKMGLKDKRTLVRHLDRLQLFGYITWQNRGKNKTNKYYFRGDDNFQSILNNNLKLRKIMSNKHRQIYVDKMRKKFVEKKGIKLIK
;
A
#
# COMPACT_ATOMS: atom_id res chain seq x y z
N MET A 1 -12.87 31.17 -14.63
CA MET A 1 -12.30 30.55 -14.48
C MET A 1 -12.48 29.56 -14.16
N LYS A 2 -12.60 29.10 -14.41
CA LYS A 2 -12.66 28.20 -13.94
C LYS A 2 -11.83 27.83 -13.29
N ALA A 3 -12.35 28.17 -12.93
CA ALA A 3 -11.43 27.91 -11.87
C ALA A 3 -10.72 26.62 -12.15
N SER A 4 -9.49 26.70 -12.35
CA SER A 4 -8.71 25.51 -12.45
C SER A 4 -8.66 24.88 -11.07
N LEU A 5 -9.62 24.01 -10.83
CA LEU A 5 -9.55 23.19 -9.63
C LEU A 5 -8.42 22.19 -9.82
N GLU A 6 -7.55 22.11 -8.84
CA GLU A 6 -6.53 21.08 -8.87
C GLU A 6 -7.19 19.70 -8.86
N PRO A 7 -6.62 18.74 -9.60
CA PRO A 7 -7.10 17.37 -9.51
C PRO A 7 -7.02 16.87 -8.07
N PHE A 8 -7.93 16.02 -7.70
CA PHE A 8 -7.93 15.42 -6.36
C PHE A 8 -8.00 13.91 -6.46
N LEU A 9 -7.66 13.25 -5.36
CA LEU A 9 -7.63 11.81 -5.29
C LEU A 9 -8.80 11.30 -4.46
N LYS A 10 -9.35 10.15 -4.87
CA LYS A 10 -10.31 9.44 -4.06
C LYS A 10 -9.54 8.46 -3.19
N VAL A 11 -9.76 8.55 -1.89
CA VAL A 11 -9.05 7.73 -0.92
C VAL A 11 -10.08 6.96 -0.09
N PRO A 12 -9.90 5.64 0.10
CA PRO A 12 -10.82 4.90 0.96
C PRO A 12 -10.79 5.44 2.39
N HIS A 13 -11.96 5.60 2.98
CA HIS A 13 -12.03 6.03 4.38
C HIS A 13 -11.30 5.05 5.29
N SER A 14 -11.38 3.75 4.99
CA SER A 14 -10.70 2.72 5.78
C SER A 14 -9.18 2.95 5.86
N LEU A 15 -8.59 3.52 4.80
CA LEU A 15 -7.16 3.83 4.80
C LEU A 15 -6.85 4.92 5.82
N LEU A 16 -7.63 5.99 5.81
CA LEU A 16 -7.43 7.10 6.75
C LEU A 16 -7.70 6.67 8.19
N ASP A 17 -8.71 5.82 8.37
CA ASP A 17 -9.11 5.35 9.68
C ASP A 17 -8.22 4.23 10.21
N ASN A 18 -7.33 3.70 9.39
CA ASN A 18 -6.44 2.62 9.82
C ASN A 18 -5.40 3.16 10.79
N GLU A 19 -5.49 2.74 12.04
CA GLU A 19 -4.62 3.24 13.11
C GLU A 19 -3.25 2.58 13.12
N VAL A 20 -3.07 1.50 12.38
CA VAL A 20 -1.81 0.76 12.32
C VAL A 20 -0.89 1.32 11.25
N LEU A 21 -1.45 1.74 10.11
CA LEU A 21 -0.67 2.34 9.04
C LEU A 21 -0.19 3.72 9.44
N THR A 22 1.08 3.99 9.15
CA THR A 22 1.65 5.31 9.42
C THR A 22 1.24 6.30 8.34
N SER A 23 1.48 7.58 8.60
CA SER A 23 1.21 8.61 7.60
C SER A 23 2.06 8.39 6.34
N HIS A 24 3.25 7.81 6.47
CA HIS A 24 4.08 7.48 5.31
C HIS A 24 3.41 6.47 4.40
N GLU A 25 2.82 5.41 4.98
CA GLU A 25 2.11 4.41 4.19
C GLU A 25 0.88 5.02 3.52
N LYS A 26 0.15 5.84 4.25
CA LYS A 26 -1.05 6.49 3.69
C LYS A 26 -0.67 7.42 2.54
N CYS A 27 0.38 8.20 2.70
CA CYS A 27 0.87 9.09 1.64
C CYS A 27 1.38 8.29 0.44
N LEU A 28 2.05 7.19 0.68
CA LEU A 28 2.53 6.32 -0.40
C LEU A 28 1.37 5.76 -1.22
N TYR A 29 0.30 5.34 -0.55
CA TYR A 29 -0.90 4.88 -1.25
C TYR A 29 -1.45 5.98 -2.16
N MET A 30 -1.57 7.19 -1.64
CA MET A 30 -2.08 8.32 -2.40
C MET A 30 -1.19 8.64 -3.60
N LEU A 31 0.13 8.60 -3.41
CA LEU A 31 1.07 8.82 -4.49
C LEU A 31 0.92 7.77 -5.58
N LEU A 32 0.83 6.50 -5.21
CA LEU A 32 0.65 5.42 -6.18
C LEU A 32 -0.66 5.58 -6.95
N THR A 33 -1.74 5.97 -6.26
CA THR A 33 -3.02 6.22 -6.92
C THR A 33 -2.90 7.32 -7.95
N ARG A 34 -2.18 8.39 -7.62
CA ARG A 34 -1.96 9.50 -8.55
C ARG A 34 -1.18 9.06 -9.80
N LEU A 35 -0.28 8.10 -9.64
CA LEU A 35 0.58 7.65 -10.73
C LEU A 35 -0.07 6.60 -11.62
N GLN A 36 -1.29 6.20 -11.33
CA GLN A 36 -2.01 5.24 -12.14
C GLN A 36 -2.46 5.91 -13.45
N THR A 37 -2.08 5.32 -14.58
CA THR A 37 -2.46 5.84 -15.88
C THR A 37 -3.32 4.82 -16.63
N ALA A 38 -4.15 5.32 -17.55
CA ALA A 38 -5.05 4.47 -18.33
C ALA A 38 -4.32 3.49 -19.24
N LYS A 39 -3.17 3.88 -19.75
CA LYS A 39 -2.43 3.04 -20.70
C LYS A 39 -1.53 2.03 -20.05
N ARG A 40 -0.80 2.44 -19.02
CA ARG A 40 0.24 1.60 -18.41
C ARG A 40 -0.13 1.09 -17.04
N GLY A 41 -1.13 1.68 -16.42
CA GLY A 41 -1.38 1.44 -15.02
C GLY A 41 -0.35 2.17 -14.17
N CYS A 42 -0.04 1.64 -13.01
CA CYS A 42 0.86 2.29 -12.06
C CYS A 42 2.21 1.56 -12.06
N VAL A 43 3.22 2.19 -12.66
CA VAL A 43 4.53 1.55 -12.87
C VAL A 43 5.72 2.41 -12.44
N PRO A 44 5.66 3.12 -11.30
CA PRO A 44 6.79 3.95 -10.88
C PRO A 44 7.99 3.12 -10.44
N SER A 45 9.18 3.69 -10.60
CA SER A 45 10.39 3.07 -10.08
C SER A 45 10.53 3.32 -8.58
N HIS A 46 11.31 2.47 -7.90
CA HIS A 46 11.61 2.69 -6.49
C HIS A 46 12.35 4.03 -6.29
N ALA A 47 13.25 4.37 -7.21
CA ALA A 47 13.99 5.63 -7.13
C ALA A 47 13.04 6.83 -7.16
N TYR A 48 12.03 6.78 -8.02
CA TYR A 48 11.03 7.85 -8.09
C TYR A 48 10.23 7.95 -6.80
N LEU A 49 9.80 6.80 -6.29
CA LEU A 49 9.02 6.76 -5.05
C LEU A 49 9.84 7.27 -3.86
N LEU A 50 11.10 6.87 -3.77
CA LEU A 50 11.99 7.34 -2.72
C LEU A 50 12.10 8.86 -2.74
N LYS A 51 12.31 9.41 -3.93
CA LYS A 51 12.45 10.86 -4.10
C LYS A 51 11.19 11.59 -3.69
N LYS A 52 10.04 11.13 -4.17
CA LYS A 52 8.75 11.80 -3.88
C LYS A 52 8.34 11.67 -2.43
N MET A 53 8.70 10.56 -1.79
CA MET A 53 8.36 10.33 -0.39
C MET A 53 9.39 10.94 0.56
N GLY A 54 10.50 11.43 0.04
CA GLY A 54 11.56 11.95 0.89
C GLY A 54 12.27 10.88 1.70
N LEU A 55 12.30 9.66 1.19
CA LEU A 55 12.95 8.54 1.85
C LEU A 55 14.35 8.33 1.28
N LYS A 56 15.28 7.94 2.13
CA LYS A 56 16.66 7.68 1.71
C LYS A 56 16.94 6.20 1.51
N ASP A 57 16.22 5.34 2.21
CA ASP A 57 16.51 3.92 2.27
C ASP A 57 15.43 3.11 1.55
N LYS A 58 15.86 2.32 0.57
CA LYS A 58 14.98 1.43 -0.16
C LYS A 58 14.27 0.43 0.75
N ARG A 59 14.93 -0.03 1.81
CA ARG A 59 14.31 -0.97 2.75
C ARG A 59 13.09 -0.35 3.41
N THR A 60 13.17 0.93 3.75
CA THR A 60 12.05 1.63 4.37
C THR A 60 10.87 1.70 3.39
N LEU A 61 11.15 2.01 2.13
CA LEU A 61 10.12 2.03 1.10
C LEU A 61 9.47 0.66 0.95
N VAL A 62 10.28 -0.39 0.83
CA VAL A 62 9.75 -1.75 0.66
C VAL A 62 8.89 -2.15 1.86
N ARG A 63 9.31 -1.77 3.06
CA ARG A 63 8.53 -2.06 4.27
C ARG A 63 7.17 -1.38 4.24
N HIS A 64 7.12 -0.12 3.79
CA HIS A 64 5.85 0.59 3.66
C HIS A 64 4.95 -0.06 2.61
N LEU A 65 5.54 -0.46 1.48
CA LEU A 65 4.78 -1.17 0.44
C LEU A 65 4.23 -2.49 0.97
N ASP A 66 5.06 -3.25 1.69
CA ASP A 66 4.65 -4.53 2.27
C ASP A 66 3.50 -4.36 3.24
N ARG A 67 3.52 -3.32 4.06
CA ARG A 67 2.45 -3.07 5.02
C ARG A 67 1.14 -2.76 4.31
N LEU A 68 1.19 -1.94 3.26
CA LEU A 68 0.01 -1.66 2.45
C LEU A 68 -0.53 -2.92 1.79
N GLN A 69 0.35 -3.79 1.30
CA GLN A 69 -0.06 -5.06 0.71
C GLN A 69 -0.69 -5.99 1.75
N LEU A 70 -0.10 -6.05 2.93
CA LEU A 70 -0.60 -6.91 3.99
C LEU A 70 -2.03 -6.56 4.39
N PHE A 71 -2.35 -5.26 4.42
CA PHE A 71 -3.70 -4.80 4.72
C PHE A 71 -4.62 -4.87 3.52
N GLY A 72 -4.10 -5.27 2.35
CA GLY A 72 -4.92 -5.48 1.17
C GLY A 72 -5.29 -4.22 0.41
N TYR A 73 -4.53 -3.16 0.53
CA TYR A 73 -4.78 -1.93 -0.22
C TYR A 73 -4.13 -1.95 -1.60
N ILE A 74 -2.92 -2.50 -1.69
CA ILE A 74 -2.19 -2.60 -2.95
C ILE A 74 -1.54 -3.97 -3.06
N THR A 75 -1.16 -4.31 -4.27
CA THR A 75 -0.25 -5.41 -4.54
C THR A 75 0.53 -5.05 -5.79
N TRP A 76 1.52 -5.85 -6.15
CA TRP A 76 2.29 -5.57 -7.34
C TRP A 76 2.79 -6.85 -7.97
N GLN A 77 3.16 -6.71 -9.23
CA GLN A 77 3.68 -7.81 -10.03
C GLN A 77 5.04 -7.40 -10.59
N ASN A 78 6.02 -8.26 -10.41
CA ASN A 78 7.35 -8.06 -10.97
C ASN A 78 7.26 -8.36 -12.47
N ARG A 79 7.69 -7.40 -13.30
CA ARG A 79 7.59 -7.52 -14.76
C ARG A 79 8.86 -8.04 -15.41
N GLY A 80 9.88 -8.38 -14.60
CA GLY A 80 11.12 -8.91 -15.11
C GLY A 80 12.30 -7.96 -14.89
N LYS A 81 13.46 -8.40 -15.37
CA LYS A 81 14.70 -7.69 -15.19
C LYS A 81 14.67 -6.33 -15.88
N ASN A 82 15.18 -5.30 -15.20
CA ASN A 82 15.27 -3.93 -15.72
C ASN A 82 13.92 -3.26 -15.96
N LYS A 83 12.85 -3.80 -15.37
CA LYS A 83 11.52 -3.20 -15.46
C LYS A 83 11.01 -2.89 -14.05
N THR A 84 10.21 -1.82 -13.95
CA THR A 84 9.58 -1.48 -12.69
C THR A 84 8.43 -2.42 -12.40
N ASN A 85 8.07 -2.54 -11.12
CA ASN A 85 6.88 -3.28 -10.72
C ASN A 85 5.64 -2.58 -11.23
N LYS A 86 4.62 -3.36 -11.54
CA LYS A 86 3.31 -2.82 -11.85
C LYS A 86 2.42 -3.01 -10.63
N TYR A 87 1.83 -1.91 -10.15
CA TYR A 87 1.02 -1.91 -8.93
C TYR A 87 -0.46 -2.01 -9.27
N TYR A 88 -1.19 -2.71 -8.43
CA TYR A 88 -2.63 -2.91 -8.56
C TYR A 88 -3.30 -2.49 -7.26
N PHE A 89 -4.51 -1.99 -7.37
CA PHE A 89 -5.27 -1.47 -6.23
C PHE A 89 -6.49 -2.34 -5.96
N ARG A 90 -6.97 -2.29 -4.73
CA ARG A 90 -8.18 -3.01 -4.35
C ARG A 90 -9.31 -2.60 -5.30
N GLY A 91 -9.98 -3.58 -5.89
CA GLY A 91 -11.02 -3.36 -6.87
C GLY A 91 -10.58 -3.50 -8.32
N ASP A 92 -9.27 -3.50 -8.58
CA ASP A 92 -8.76 -3.75 -9.93
C ASP A 92 -8.96 -5.22 -10.30
N ASP A 93 -9.11 -5.46 -11.60
CA ASP A 93 -9.13 -6.83 -12.11
C ASP A 93 -7.83 -7.51 -11.73
N ASN A 94 -7.90 -8.78 -11.38
CA ASN A 94 -6.75 -9.59 -10.99
C ASN A 94 -6.08 -9.18 -9.67
N PHE A 95 -6.57 -8.13 -9.01
CA PHE A 95 -5.96 -7.69 -7.75
C PHE A 95 -5.88 -8.83 -6.74
N GLN A 96 -7.01 -9.49 -6.49
CA GLN A 96 -7.06 -10.52 -5.46
C GLN A 96 -6.17 -11.72 -5.81
N SER A 97 -6.13 -12.09 -7.07
CA SER A 97 -5.30 -13.19 -7.55
C SER A 97 -3.81 -12.90 -7.34
N ILE A 98 -3.37 -11.71 -7.71
CA ILE A 98 -1.98 -11.30 -7.55
C ILE A 98 -1.63 -11.18 -6.08
N LEU A 99 -2.52 -10.59 -5.29
CA LEU A 99 -2.32 -10.42 -3.85
C LEU A 99 -2.13 -11.77 -3.16
N ASN A 100 -3.01 -12.73 -3.45
CA ASN A 100 -2.95 -14.05 -2.85
C ASN A 100 -1.63 -14.75 -3.20
N ASN A 101 -1.19 -14.60 -4.45
CA ASN A 101 0.05 -15.20 -4.91
C ASN A 101 1.26 -14.58 -4.20
N ASN A 102 1.28 -13.28 -4.08
CA ASN A 102 2.38 -12.57 -3.41
C ASN A 102 2.47 -12.91 -1.92
N LEU A 103 1.33 -12.97 -1.24
CA LEU A 103 1.30 -13.32 0.16
C LEU A 103 1.79 -14.76 0.38
N LYS A 104 1.47 -15.64 -0.57
CA LYS A 104 1.92 -17.02 -0.55
C LYS A 104 3.44 -17.11 -0.66
N LEU A 105 4.01 -16.38 -1.61
CA LEU A 105 5.46 -16.34 -1.81
C LEU A 105 6.21 -15.82 -0.60
N ARG A 106 5.58 -14.99 0.19
CA ARG A 106 6.18 -14.43 1.42
C ARG A 106 5.89 -15.27 2.64
N LYS A 107 5.36 -16.48 2.44
CA LYS A 107 4.99 -17.40 3.52
C LYS A 107 3.85 -16.89 4.39
N ILE A 108 3.08 -15.94 3.89
CA ILE A 108 1.83 -15.53 4.50
C ILE A 108 0.73 -16.20 3.69
N MET A 109 0.54 -17.48 3.98
CA MET A 109 -0.15 -18.41 3.08
C MET A 109 -1.67 -18.29 3.05
N SER A 110 -2.28 -17.74 4.08
CA SER A 110 -3.73 -17.75 4.18
C SER A 110 -4.25 -16.45 4.76
N ASN A 111 -5.54 -16.19 4.53
CA ASN A 111 -6.21 -15.04 5.13
C ASN A 111 -6.15 -15.10 6.66
N LYS A 112 -6.20 -16.31 7.21
CA LYS A 112 -6.11 -16.51 8.64
C LYS A 112 -4.77 -16.02 9.18
N HIS A 113 -3.66 -16.40 8.56
CA HIS A 113 -2.33 -15.96 8.97
C HIS A 113 -2.18 -14.45 8.83
N ARG A 114 -2.70 -13.90 7.74
CA ARG A 114 -2.66 -12.46 7.53
C ARG A 114 -3.44 -11.73 8.61
N GLN A 115 -4.61 -12.25 8.97
CA GLN A 115 -5.45 -11.63 9.99
C GLN A 115 -4.78 -11.66 11.36
N ILE A 116 -4.13 -12.77 11.70
CA ILE A 116 -3.37 -12.89 12.95
C ILE A 116 -2.27 -11.82 13.00
N TYR A 117 -1.56 -11.65 11.90
CA TYR A 117 -0.49 -10.66 11.83
C TYR A 117 -1.06 -9.24 12.00
N VAL A 118 -2.14 -8.93 11.31
CA VAL A 118 -2.79 -7.62 11.40
C VAL A 118 -3.25 -7.36 12.83
N ASP A 119 -3.90 -8.33 13.45
CA ASP A 119 -4.39 -8.18 14.82
C ASP A 119 -3.23 -7.94 15.78
N LYS A 120 -2.14 -8.66 15.60
CA LYS A 120 -0.94 -8.52 16.41
C LYS A 120 -0.34 -7.11 16.28
N MET A 121 -0.27 -6.60 15.07
CA MET A 121 0.22 -5.25 14.82
C MET A 121 -0.67 -4.20 15.44
N ARG A 122 -1.99 -4.37 15.35
CA ARG A 122 -2.94 -3.45 15.95
C ARG A 122 -2.81 -3.45 17.47
N LYS A 123 -2.65 -4.61 18.06
CA LYS A 123 -2.47 -4.74 19.50
C LYS A 123 -1.23 -3.98 19.95
N LYS A 124 -0.10 -4.17 19.26
CA LYS A 124 1.13 -3.44 19.57
C LYS A 124 0.93 -1.93 19.47
N PHE A 125 0.22 -1.49 18.46
CA PHE A 125 -0.06 -0.07 18.27
C PHE A 125 -0.87 0.50 19.43
N VAL A 126 -1.92 -0.20 19.83
CA VAL A 126 -2.77 0.21 20.95
C VAL A 126 -1.98 0.28 22.24
N GLU A 127 -1.18 -0.74 22.53
CA GLU A 127 -0.36 -0.76 23.73
C GLU A 127 0.64 0.40 23.76
N LYS A 128 1.30 0.65 22.64
CA LYS A 128 2.31 1.69 22.53
C LYS A 128 1.71 3.08 22.66
N LYS A 129 0.53 3.30 22.11
CA LYS A 129 -0.13 4.61 22.10
C LYS A 129 -1.10 4.81 23.25
N GLY A 130 -1.39 3.75 24.02
CA GLY A 130 -2.39 3.84 25.07
C GLY A 130 -3.81 4.06 24.56
N ILE A 131 -4.07 3.69 23.32
CA ILE A 131 -5.36 3.88 22.68
C ILE A 131 -6.18 2.61 22.81
N LYS A 132 -7.44 2.76 23.22
CA LYS A 132 -8.34 1.62 23.28
C LYS A 132 -9.00 1.44 21.92
N LEU A 133 -9.05 0.18 21.45
CA LEU A 133 -9.77 -0.13 20.22
C LEU A 133 -11.25 -0.13 20.48
N ILE A 134 -11.99 0.53 19.60
CA ILE A 134 -13.44 0.52 19.61
C ILE A 134 -13.89 -0.58 18.66
N LYS A 135 -14.69 -1.47 19.16
CA LYS A 135 -15.23 -2.55 18.33
C LYS A 135 -16.36 -2.06 17.45
#